data_7cf5535a0b6d88a25ac68d996e41797e
#
_entry.id   7cf5535a0b6d88a25ac68d996e41797e
#
_cell.length_a   1.000
_cell.length_b   1.000
_cell.length_c   1.000
_cell.angle_alpha   90.00
_cell.angle_beta   90.00
_cell.angle_gamma   90.00
#
_symmetry.space_group_name_H-M   'P 1'
#
loop_
_entity.id
_entity.type
_entity.pdbx_description
1 polymer ?
#
loop_
_entity_poly.entity_id
_entity_poly.type
_entity_poly.pdbx_seq_one_letter_code
_entity_poly.pdbx_strand_id
1 'polypeptide(L)'
;MAGLRQAFVALALAWAAWLSHPAWSDAPPPAPAMLLAEVYAADIDLAQYWVSEKFDGVRAQWDGRTLRFRGGGTVPAPAWFTAGFPAQPLDGELWIGRDRFDALSGTVRKTEAVDAEWRQVRYLVFELPGAAGDFTNRVGQMRQLVAQAKLPWLQAVEQARVADRTALMQRLDAVMRAGGEGLMLHRADAPYLTGRSDALLKLKPWQDAEAIVVGHTPGKGKYQGMTGALQMAMPDGKRFRLGSGLSDALRRQPPPIGTRITYRYQHLTKNGLPRFPRYLRVREDF
;
A
#
# COMPACT_ATOMS: atom_id res chain seq x y z
N MET A 1 34.67 -10.32 -91.26
CA MET A 1 35.45 -10.91 -90.20
C MET A 1 34.99 -10.28 -88.87
N ALA A 2 34.30 -11.06 -88.08
CA ALA A 2 33.51 -10.67 -86.91
C ALA A 2 34.36 -10.53 -85.64
N GLY A 3 34.22 -9.45 -84.94
CA GLY A 3 34.83 -9.24 -83.64
C GLY A 3 33.74 -9.15 -82.56
N LEU A 4 33.62 -10.19 -81.75
CA LEU A 4 32.73 -10.29 -80.62
C LEU A 4 33.17 -9.35 -79.51
N ARG A 5 32.30 -8.46 -79.07
CA ARG A 5 32.47 -7.68 -77.82
C ARG A 5 31.68 -8.35 -76.71
N GLN A 6 32.35 -8.92 -75.71
CA GLN A 6 31.76 -9.40 -74.47
C GLN A 6 31.47 -8.23 -73.51
N ALA A 7 30.26 -8.05 -73.12
CA ALA A 7 29.83 -7.15 -72.06
C ALA A 7 29.88 -7.84 -70.72
N PHE A 8 30.70 -7.33 -69.78
CA PHE A 8 30.70 -7.74 -68.38
C PHE A 8 29.59 -6.98 -67.65
N VAL A 9 28.58 -7.76 -67.15
CA VAL A 9 27.58 -7.24 -66.24
C VAL A 9 28.13 -7.40 -64.83
N ALA A 10 28.45 -6.32 -64.18
CA ALA A 10 28.82 -6.31 -62.76
C ALA A 10 27.55 -6.34 -61.91
N LEU A 11 27.30 -7.44 -61.19
CA LEU A 11 26.21 -7.58 -60.21
C LEU A 11 26.70 -6.95 -58.90
N ALA A 12 26.17 -5.77 -58.53
CA ALA A 12 26.39 -5.17 -57.23
C ALA A 12 25.39 -5.78 -56.21
N LEU A 13 25.89 -6.67 -55.35
CA LEU A 13 25.16 -7.16 -54.17
C LEU A 13 25.18 -6.09 -53.08
N ALA A 14 24.05 -5.37 -52.93
CA ALA A 14 23.83 -4.49 -51.81
C ALA A 14 23.50 -5.34 -50.56
N TRP A 15 24.42 -5.44 -49.62
CA TRP A 15 24.17 -5.97 -48.27
C TRP A 15 23.41 -4.94 -47.48
N ALA A 16 22.09 -5.13 -47.32
CA ALA A 16 21.29 -4.41 -46.35
C ALA A 16 21.60 -4.95 -44.93
N ALA A 17 22.49 -4.25 -44.24
CA ALA A 17 22.69 -4.50 -42.80
C ALA A 17 21.42 -4.09 -42.04
N TRP A 18 20.62 -5.02 -41.66
CA TRP A 18 19.53 -4.82 -40.70
C TRP A 18 20.16 -4.49 -39.37
N LEU A 19 20.23 -3.22 -39.00
CA LEU A 19 20.50 -2.79 -37.63
C LEU A 19 19.33 -3.22 -36.76
N SER A 20 19.48 -4.37 -36.13
CA SER A 20 18.57 -4.82 -35.05
C SER A 20 18.71 -3.82 -33.92
N HIS A 21 17.84 -2.83 -33.88
CA HIS A 21 17.67 -2.03 -32.68
C HIS A 21 17.11 -2.96 -31.58
N PRO A 22 17.76 -3.05 -30.41
CA PRO A 22 17.14 -3.77 -29.31
C PRO A 22 15.81 -3.06 -29.02
N ALA A 23 14.70 -3.77 -29.20
CA ALA A 23 13.40 -3.29 -28.75
C ALA A 23 13.52 -3.07 -27.24
N TRP A 24 13.58 -1.84 -26.82
CA TRP A 24 13.44 -1.51 -25.40
C TRP A 24 12.04 -1.95 -25.03
N SER A 25 11.97 -2.93 -24.16
CA SER A 25 10.72 -3.39 -23.60
C SER A 25 10.13 -2.25 -22.77
N ASP A 26 9.02 -1.67 -23.22
CA ASP A 26 8.23 -0.69 -22.47
C ASP A 26 7.50 -1.30 -21.26
N ALA A 27 7.85 -2.54 -20.89
CA ALA A 27 7.29 -3.15 -19.70
C ALA A 27 7.73 -2.33 -18.47
N PRO A 28 6.80 -1.92 -17.62
CA PRO A 28 7.16 -1.22 -16.40
C PRO A 28 8.13 -2.07 -15.57
N PRO A 29 9.10 -1.46 -14.89
CA PRO A 29 10.04 -2.20 -14.06
C PRO A 29 9.28 -3.03 -13.03
N PRO A 30 9.79 -4.23 -12.68
CA PRO A 30 9.12 -5.09 -11.71
C PRO A 30 8.95 -4.35 -10.39
N ALA A 31 7.82 -4.63 -9.72
CA ALA A 31 7.55 -4.07 -8.41
C ALA A 31 8.65 -4.47 -7.42
N PRO A 32 9.15 -3.55 -6.57
CA PRO A 32 10.16 -3.88 -5.57
C PRO A 32 9.64 -4.93 -4.59
N ALA A 33 10.51 -5.87 -4.23
CA ALA A 33 10.20 -6.84 -3.20
C ALA A 33 10.17 -6.14 -1.83
N MET A 34 9.02 -6.13 -1.18
CA MET A 34 8.77 -5.40 0.07
C MET A 34 8.28 -6.31 1.18
N LEU A 35 8.60 -5.97 2.43
CA LEU A 35 7.96 -6.55 3.60
C LEU A 35 6.49 -6.14 3.65
N LEU A 36 5.59 -7.11 3.86
CA LEU A 36 4.14 -6.91 3.90
C LEU A 36 3.58 -7.32 5.27
N ALA A 37 2.70 -6.49 5.82
CA ALA A 37 2.12 -6.71 7.12
C ALA A 37 1.01 -7.78 7.12
N GLU A 38 1.02 -8.65 8.12
CA GLU A 38 -0.14 -9.43 8.55
C GLU A 38 -1.08 -8.63 9.45
N VAL A 39 -2.22 -9.20 9.79
CA VAL A 39 -3.15 -8.60 10.75
C VAL A 39 -2.73 -8.99 12.15
N TYR A 40 -2.68 -8.02 13.06
CA TYR A 40 -2.39 -8.26 14.48
C TYR A 40 -3.32 -9.34 15.07
N ALA A 41 -2.74 -10.28 15.78
CA ALA A 41 -3.42 -11.27 16.60
C ALA A 41 -3.14 -10.97 18.09
N ALA A 42 -4.10 -11.30 18.96
CA ALA A 42 -4.04 -10.87 20.36
C ALA A 42 -3.13 -11.72 21.24
N ASP A 43 -2.64 -12.83 20.72
CA ASP A 43 -1.86 -13.87 21.41
C ASP A 43 -0.34 -13.72 21.22
N ILE A 44 0.12 -12.60 20.63
CA ILE A 44 1.55 -12.34 20.45
C ILE A 44 2.21 -11.80 21.71
N ASP A 45 3.50 -12.08 21.87
CA ASP A 45 4.32 -11.46 22.91
C ASP A 45 4.75 -10.03 22.49
N LEU A 46 4.08 -9.03 23.04
CA LEU A 46 4.33 -7.62 22.71
C LEU A 46 5.74 -7.13 23.04
N ALA A 47 6.41 -7.77 24.01
CA ALA A 47 7.79 -7.40 24.36
C ALA A 47 8.77 -7.65 23.20
N GLN A 48 8.40 -8.46 22.21
CA GLN A 48 9.20 -8.71 21.03
C GLN A 48 9.00 -7.70 19.90
N TYR A 49 8.10 -6.71 20.05
CA TYR A 49 7.76 -5.81 18.96
C TYR A 49 8.07 -4.35 19.26
N TRP A 50 8.56 -3.66 18.23
CA TRP A 50 8.50 -2.21 18.13
C TRP A 50 7.14 -1.79 17.60
N VAL A 51 6.61 -0.67 18.11
CA VAL A 51 5.30 -0.13 17.75
C VAL A 51 5.46 1.26 17.18
N SER A 52 4.85 1.51 16.03
CA SER A 52 4.80 2.81 15.36
C SER A 52 3.39 3.16 14.90
N GLU A 53 3.15 4.41 14.56
CA GLU A 53 1.92 4.81 13.87
C GLU A 53 1.89 4.22 12.47
N LYS A 54 0.70 3.78 12.05
CA LYS A 54 0.40 3.43 10.67
C LYS A 54 -0.11 4.67 9.95
N PHE A 55 0.70 5.21 9.06
CA PHE A 55 0.35 6.38 8.27
C PHE A 55 -0.54 6.01 7.08
N ASP A 56 -1.53 6.85 6.78
CA ASP A 56 -2.37 6.76 5.58
C ASP A 56 -1.77 7.65 4.49
N GLY A 57 -0.81 7.09 3.78
CA GLY A 57 -0.05 7.76 2.73
C GLY A 57 0.14 6.91 1.49
N VAL A 58 1.17 7.20 0.74
CA VAL A 58 1.57 6.45 -0.45
C VAL A 58 2.94 5.83 -0.23
N ARG A 59 2.98 4.50 -0.04
CA ARG A 59 4.23 3.78 0.14
C ARG A 59 5.12 3.90 -1.08
N ALA A 60 6.36 4.28 -0.86
CA ALA A 60 7.39 4.36 -1.86
C ALA A 60 8.71 3.77 -1.33
N GLN A 61 9.51 3.23 -2.22
CA GLN A 61 10.85 2.74 -1.93
C GLN A 61 11.88 3.56 -2.69
N TRP A 62 12.90 4.02 -1.99
CA TRP A 62 14.10 4.61 -2.54
C TRP A 62 15.15 3.52 -2.72
N ASP A 63 15.69 3.32 -3.92
CA ASP A 63 16.68 2.28 -4.21
C ASP A 63 18.14 2.79 -4.13
N GLY A 64 18.36 4.02 -3.66
CA GLY A 64 19.63 4.73 -3.65
C GLY A 64 19.78 5.71 -4.81
N ARG A 65 18.85 5.71 -5.79
CA ARG A 65 18.86 6.57 -6.98
C ARG A 65 17.49 7.02 -7.42
N THR A 66 16.49 6.16 -7.29
CA THR A 66 15.14 6.37 -7.82
C THR A 66 14.11 6.06 -6.76
N LEU A 67 13.15 6.95 -6.59
CA LEU A 67 11.98 6.73 -5.73
C LEU A 67 10.90 6.03 -6.56
N ARG A 68 10.44 4.86 -6.08
CA ARG A 68 9.48 4.01 -6.79
C ARG A 68 8.24 3.77 -5.96
N PHE A 69 7.09 3.77 -6.60
CA PHE A 69 5.86 3.27 -5.99
C PHE A 69 5.96 1.77 -5.70
N ARG A 70 5.14 1.31 -4.77
CA ARG A 70 4.98 -0.12 -4.47
C ARG A 70 4.70 -0.98 -5.73
N GLY A 71 4.03 -0.44 -6.74
CA GLY A 71 3.76 -1.12 -8.01
C GLY A 71 4.91 -1.11 -9.01
N GLY A 72 6.08 -0.54 -8.67
CA GLY A 72 7.30 -0.52 -9.51
C GLY A 72 7.47 0.75 -10.35
N GLY A 73 6.41 1.52 -10.61
CA GLY A 73 6.50 2.78 -11.33
C GLY A 73 7.33 3.83 -10.58
N THR A 74 8.04 4.69 -11.31
CA THR A 74 8.79 5.81 -10.73
C THR A 74 7.84 6.85 -10.15
N VAL A 75 8.14 7.36 -8.96
CA VAL A 75 7.47 8.51 -8.37
C VAL A 75 8.00 9.76 -9.07
N PRO A 76 7.16 10.58 -9.72
CA PRO A 76 7.59 11.81 -10.40
C PRO A 76 7.83 12.93 -9.37
N ALA A 77 8.81 12.71 -8.47
CA ALA A 77 9.21 13.69 -7.49
C ALA A 77 10.10 14.77 -8.13
N PRO A 78 10.02 16.04 -7.69
CA PRO A 78 10.95 17.07 -8.14
C PRO A 78 12.37 16.71 -7.68
N ALA A 79 13.36 17.06 -8.49
CA ALA A 79 14.76 16.69 -8.23
C ALA A 79 15.27 17.11 -6.84
N TRP A 80 14.83 18.26 -6.34
CA TRP A 80 15.22 18.74 -5.01
C TRP A 80 14.72 17.84 -3.87
N PHE A 81 13.60 17.13 -4.06
CA PHE A 81 13.01 16.28 -3.01
C PHE A 81 13.90 15.09 -2.65
N THR A 82 14.52 14.47 -3.66
CA THR A 82 15.44 13.33 -3.47
C THR A 82 16.91 13.75 -3.42
N ALA A 83 17.21 15.00 -3.73
CA ALA A 83 18.57 15.51 -3.60
C ALA A 83 19.04 15.43 -2.15
N GLY A 84 20.16 14.76 -1.91
CA GLY A 84 20.70 14.53 -0.57
C GLY A 84 20.11 13.32 0.18
N PHE A 85 19.24 12.53 -0.44
CA PHE A 85 18.87 11.22 0.12
C PHE A 85 20.10 10.31 0.20
N PRO A 86 20.21 9.46 1.24
CA PRO A 86 21.34 8.55 1.37
C PRO A 86 21.39 7.54 0.22
N ALA A 87 22.59 7.03 -0.08
CA ALA A 87 22.75 5.94 -1.06
C ALA A 87 22.15 4.61 -0.57
N GLN A 88 21.92 4.47 0.73
CA GLN A 88 21.24 3.33 1.34
C GLN A 88 19.78 3.29 0.88
N PRO A 89 19.27 2.12 0.44
CA PRO A 89 17.84 1.96 0.16
C PRO A 89 16.97 2.27 1.37
N LEU A 90 15.84 2.94 1.12
CA LEU A 90 14.86 3.33 2.15
C LEU A 90 13.48 2.83 1.73
N ASP A 91 12.69 2.37 2.70
CA ASP A 91 11.28 2.06 2.52
C ASP A 91 10.45 2.94 3.47
N GLY A 92 9.49 3.65 2.93
CA GLY A 92 8.77 4.65 3.70
C GLY A 92 7.43 5.02 3.09
N GLU A 93 6.76 5.94 3.78
CA GLU A 93 5.47 6.48 3.38
C GLU A 93 5.64 7.95 2.96
N LEU A 94 5.23 8.31 1.76
CA LEU A 94 4.99 9.69 1.37
C LEU A 94 3.72 10.15 2.09
N TRP A 95 3.76 11.30 2.76
CA TRP A 95 2.68 11.75 3.63
C TRP A 95 2.62 13.28 3.74
N ILE A 96 1.41 13.85 3.83
CA ILE A 96 1.19 15.31 3.96
C ILE A 96 0.30 15.70 5.13
N GLY A 97 -0.08 14.73 5.96
CA GLY A 97 -1.00 14.95 7.08
C GLY A 97 -2.13 13.95 7.12
N ARG A 98 -2.82 13.90 8.27
CA ARG A 98 -3.98 13.05 8.47
C ARG A 98 -5.17 13.54 7.64
N ASP A 99 -6.04 12.61 7.24
CA ASP A 99 -7.24 12.88 6.40
C ASP A 99 -6.94 13.55 5.05
N ARG A 100 -5.69 13.46 4.56
CA ARG A 100 -5.24 14.11 3.32
C ARG A 100 -4.75 13.15 2.24
N PHE A 101 -5.11 11.87 2.34
CA PHE A 101 -4.68 10.85 1.38
C PHE A 101 -4.99 11.20 -0.08
N ASP A 102 -6.21 11.73 -0.37
CA ASP A 102 -6.58 12.05 -1.76
C ASP A 102 -5.76 13.21 -2.31
N ALA A 103 -5.48 14.23 -1.50
CA ALA A 103 -4.62 15.35 -1.89
C ALA A 103 -3.19 14.85 -2.15
N LEU A 104 -2.64 14.03 -1.25
CA LEU A 104 -1.34 13.40 -1.44
C LEU A 104 -1.31 12.55 -2.72
N SER A 105 -2.29 11.65 -2.88
CA SER A 105 -2.38 10.77 -4.05
C SER A 105 -2.46 11.55 -5.35
N GLY A 106 -3.18 12.68 -5.35
CA GLY A 106 -3.22 13.63 -6.48
C GLY A 106 -1.86 14.27 -6.74
N THR A 107 -1.14 14.69 -5.69
CA THR A 107 0.19 15.32 -5.81
C THR A 107 1.23 14.36 -6.39
N VAL A 108 1.38 13.17 -5.79
CA VAL A 108 2.50 12.26 -6.12
C VAL A 108 2.30 11.48 -7.41
N ARG A 109 1.09 11.50 -8.00
CA ARG A 109 0.78 10.80 -9.26
C ARG A 109 0.73 11.70 -10.48
N LYS A 110 0.90 13.00 -10.34
CA LYS A 110 1.01 13.92 -11.47
C LYS A 110 2.25 13.58 -12.28
N THR A 111 2.12 13.55 -13.60
CA THR A 111 3.26 13.32 -14.50
C THR A 111 4.35 14.38 -14.33
N GLU A 112 3.92 15.62 -14.08
CA GLU A 112 4.82 16.74 -13.77
C GLU A 112 4.63 17.16 -12.32
N ALA A 113 5.72 17.20 -11.57
CA ALA A 113 5.70 17.59 -10.17
C ALA A 113 5.38 19.08 -10.02
N VAL A 114 4.49 19.41 -9.07
CA VAL A 114 4.18 20.78 -8.69
C VAL A 114 4.91 21.09 -7.39
N ASP A 115 5.94 21.93 -7.44
CA ASP A 115 6.81 22.23 -6.29
C ASP A 115 6.04 22.66 -5.04
N ALA A 116 5.05 23.55 -5.19
CA ALA A 116 4.25 24.04 -4.06
C ALA A 116 3.49 22.91 -3.32
N GLU A 117 3.05 21.88 -4.03
CA GLU A 117 2.40 20.71 -3.46
C GLU A 117 3.42 19.80 -2.79
N TRP A 118 4.58 19.56 -3.45
CA TRP A 118 5.65 18.73 -2.94
C TRP A 118 6.33 19.28 -1.68
N ARG A 119 6.32 20.60 -1.46
CA ARG A 119 6.81 21.22 -0.20
C ARG A 119 6.00 20.77 1.02
N GLN A 120 4.79 20.23 0.85
CA GLN A 120 3.98 19.66 1.93
C GLN A 120 4.29 18.18 2.17
N VAL A 121 4.94 17.49 1.22
CA VAL A 121 5.21 16.06 1.30
C VAL A 121 6.39 15.79 2.22
N ARG A 122 6.24 14.82 3.11
CA ARG A 122 7.31 14.21 3.90
C ARG A 122 7.51 12.78 3.46
N TYR A 123 8.72 12.29 3.55
CA TYR A 123 9.02 10.88 3.36
C TYR A 123 9.36 10.27 4.72
N LEU A 124 8.46 9.46 5.23
CA LEU A 124 8.50 8.85 6.56
C LEU A 124 9.11 7.45 6.43
N VAL A 125 10.39 7.33 6.75
CA VAL A 125 11.15 6.08 6.60
C VAL A 125 10.85 5.16 7.78
N PHE A 126 10.46 3.93 7.50
CA PHE A 126 10.15 2.91 8.51
C PHE A 126 10.96 1.62 8.37
N GLU A 127 11.73 1.45 7.26
CA GLU A 127 12.55 0.26 7.04
C GLU A 127 13.74 0.58 6.12
N LEU A 128 14.80 -0.22 6.24
CA LEU A 128 16.00 -0.18 5.42
C LEU A 128 16.15 -1.49 4.63
N PRO A 129 15.70 -1.53 3.36
CA PRO A 129 15.80 -2.70 2.53
C PRO A 129 17.24 -3.22 2.41
N GLY A 130 17.42 -4.51 2.68
CA GLY A 130 18.73 -5.18 2.56
C GLY A 130 19.77 -4.79 3.60
N ALA A 131 19.46 -3.93 4.58
CA ALA A 131 20.40 -3.61 5.65
C ALA A 131 20.58 -4.82 6.59
N ALA A 132 21.83 -4.98 7.04
CA ALA A 132 22.21 -6.04 7.96
C ALA A 132 21.66 -5.82 9.38
N GLY A 133 21.59 -6.89 10.14
CA GLY A 133 21.14 -6.90 11.54
C GLY A 133 19.63 -7.13 11.67
N ASP A 134 19.18 -7.09 12.91
CA ASP A 134 17.77 -7.17 13.28
C ASP A 134 17.06 -5.81 13.12
N PHE A 135 15.74 -5.79 13.30
CA PHE A 135 14.99 -4.53 13.18
C PHE A 135 15.40 -3.50 14.24
N THR A 136 15.78 -3.94 15.45
CA THR A 136 16.27 -3.03 16.49
C THR A 136 17.52 -2.25 16.04
N ASN A 137 18.45 -2.96 15.41
CA ASN A 137 19.65 -2.34 14.81
C ASN A 137 19.27 -1.38 13.69
N ARG A 138 18.33 -1.77 12.80
CA ARG A 138 17.87 -0.92 11.69
C ARG A 138 17.12 0.33 12.16
N VAL A 139 16.42 0.30 13.30
CA VAL A 139 15.82 1.50 13.93
C VAL A 139 16.91 2.53 14.28
N GLY A 140 18.01 2.08 14.86
CA GLY A 140 19.17 2.95 15.12
C GLY A 140 19.78 3.54 13.85
N GLN A 141 19.98 2.69 12.84
CA GLN A 141 20.53 3.08 11.54
C GLN A 141 19.61 4.09 10.81
N MET A 142 18.29 3.87 10.80
CA MET A 142 17.31 4.80 10.21
C MET A 142 17.41 6.19 10.84
N ARG A 143 17.43 6.27 12.17
CA ARG A 143 17.57 7.55 12.91
C ARG A 143 18.85 8.26 12.54
N GLN A 144 19.96 7.53 12.48
CA GLN A 144 21.27 8.08 12.12
C GLN A 144 21.30 8.60 10.68
N LEU A 145 20.83 7.80 9.71
CA LEU A 145 20.81 8.18 8.28
C LEU A 145 19.97 9.44 8.05
N VAL A 146 18.80 9.51 8.64
CA VAL A 146 17.91 10.67 8.52
C VAL A 146 18.50 11.91 9.16
N ALA A 147 19.12 11.77 10.33
CA ALA A 147 19.79 12.89 11.01
C ALA A 147 20.99 13.41 10.20
N GLN A 148 21.75 12.53 9.57
CA GLN A 148 22.89 12.90 8.73
C GLN A 148 22.46 13.60 7.44
N ALA A 149 21.32 13.20 6.84
CA ALA A 149 20.80 13.82 5.63
C ALA A 149 20.39 15.28 5.84
N LYS A 150 20.01 15.70 7.04
CA LYS A 150 19.58 17.05 7.41
C LYS A 150 18.47 17.63 6.51
N LEU A 151 17.58 16.77 6.02
CA LEU A 151 16.46 17.14 5.16
C LEU A 151 15.17 17.18 6.00
N PRO A 152 14.49 18.31 6.16
CA PRO A 152 13.31 18.41 7.03
C PRO A 152 12.15 17.51 6.63
N TRP A 153 12.07 17.18 5.35
CA TRP A 153 11.02 16.31 4.81
C TRP A 153 11.37 14.81 4.84
N LEU A 154 12.62 14.43 5.10
CA LEU A 154 13.06 13.05 5.31
C LEU A 154 13.06 12.76 6.81
N GLN A 155 12.18 11.88 7.27
CA GLN A 155 11.99 11.63 8.70
C GLN A 155 11.95 10.13 8.98
N ALA A 156 12.59 9.69 10.06
CA ALA A 156 12.42 8.33 10.54
C ALA A 156 11.12 8.22 11.34
N VAL A 157 10.31 7.21 11.04
CA VAL A 157 9.11 6.92 11.82
C VAL A 157 9.50 6.58 13.25
N GLU A 158 8.82 7.24 14.20
CA GLU A 158 9.05 6.97 15.62
C GLU A 158 8.67 5.53 15.96
N GLN A 159 9.61 4.80 16.52
CA GLN A 159 9.45 3.45 17.04
C GLN A 159 9.50 3.47 18.55
N ALA A 160 8.53 2.85 19.21
CA ALA A 160 8.47 2.76 20.68
C ALA A 160 8.21 1.31 21.10
N ARG A 161 8.55 0.99 22.35
CA ARG A 161 8.13 -0.25 23.01
C ARG A 161 6.87 0.02 23.84
N VAL A 162 6.04 -0.99 23.97
CA VAL A 162 4.87 -0.97 24.87
C VAL A 162 5.02 -2.06 25.91
N ALA A 163 4.59 -1.78 27.13
CA ALA A 163 4.74 -2.70 28.24
C ALA A 163 3.79 -3.91 28.12
N ASP A 164 2.55 -3.66 27.68
CA ASP A 164 1.50 -4.66 27.64
C ASP A 164 0.40 -4.28 26.65
N ARG A 165 -0.63 -5.11 26.58
CA ARG A 165 -1.79 -4.89 25.70
C ARG A 165 -2.58 -3.64 26.06
N THR A 166 -2.67 -3.29 27.34
CA THR A 166 -3.37 -2.07 27.79
C THR A 166 -2.68 -0.83 27.21
N ALA A 167 -1.34 -0.76 27.35
CA ALA A 167 -0.55 0.32 26.78
C ALA A 167 -0.63 0.36 25.25
N LEU A 168 -0.67 -0.80 24.57
CA LEU A 168 -0.87 -0.88 23.12
C LEU A 168 -2.23 -0.29 22.72
N MET A 169 -3.31 -0.65 23.41
CA MET A 169 -4.65 -0.12 23.11
C MET A 169 -4.77 1.36 23.42
N GLN A 170 -4.18 1.85 24.49
CA GLN A 170 -4.12 3.28 24.80
C GLN A 170 -3.40 4.08 23.72
N ARG A 171 -2.27 3.52 23.17
CA ARG A 171 -1.55 4.14 22.05
C ARG A 171 -2.40 4.14 20.78
N LEU A 172 -3.09 3.03 20.49
CA LEU A 172 -4.04 2.95 19.38
C LEU A 172 -5.12 4.02 19.49
N ASP A 173 -5.77 4.13 20.65
CA ASP A 173 -6.82 5.11 20.90
C ASP A 173 -6.30 6.56 20.76
N ALA A 174 -5.09 6.83 21.23
CA ALA A 174 -4.46 8.15 21.07
C ALA A 174 -4.24 8.50 19.59
N VAL A 175 -3.71 7.56 18.80
CA VAL A 175 -3.53 7.72 17.36
C VAL A 175 -4.87 7.92 16.65
N MET A 176 -5.89 7.14 17.01
CA MET A 176 -7.23 7.26 16.42
C MET A 176 -7.90 8.60 16.74
N ARG A 177 -7.84 9.05 18.01
CA ARG A 177 -8.37 10.38 18.39
C ARG A 177 -7.69 11.52 17.67
N ALA A 178 -6.42 11.34 17.30
CA ALA A 178 -5.68 12.31 16.52
C ALA A 178 -5.91 12.17 14.98
N GLY A 179 -6.86 11.32 14.53
CA GLY A 179 -7.17 11.10 13.12
C GLY A 179 -6.18 10.18 12.38
N GLY A 180 -5.40 9.38 13.10
CA GLY A 180 -4.50 8.39 12.50
C GLY A 180 -5.22 7.12 12.06
N GLU A 181 -4.53 6.23 11.33
CA GLU A 181 -5.11 5.02 10.73
C GLU A 181 -5.03 3.78 11.63
N GLY A 182 -4.07 3.75 12.55
CA GLY A 182 -3.78 2.61 13.40
C GLY A 182 -2.30 2.51 13.78
N LEU A 183 -1.88 1.29 14.12
CA LEU A 183 -0.50 1.00 14.50
C LEU A 183 0.13 -0.07 13.61
N MET A 184 1.45 -0.04 13.52
CA MET A 184 2.29 -1.10 12.98
C MET A 184 3.12 -1.67 14.13
N LEU A 185 3.25 -3.01 14.15
CA LEU A 185 4.11 -3.72 15.10
C LEU A 185 5.17 -4.46 14.28
N HIS A 186 6.45 -4.19 14.53
CA HIS A 186 7.55 -4.82 13.84
C HIS A 186 8.40 -5.62 14.82
N ARG A 187 8.61 -6.91 14.54
CA ARG A 187 9.36 -7.81 15.42
C ARG A 187 10.81 -7.35 15.53
N ALA A 188 11.27 -7.19 16.75
CA ALA A 188 12.53 -6.54 17.09
C ALA A 188 13.76 -7.30 16.59
N ASP A 189 13.72 -8.60 16.65
CA ASP A 189 14.77 -9.54 16.24
C ASP A 189 14.73 -9.92 14.75
N ALA A 190 13.71 -9.45 14.00
CA ALA A 190 13.54 -9.86 12.61
C ALA A 190 14.64 -9.28 11.71
N PRO A 191 15.30 -10.10 10.88
CA PRO A 191 16.10 -9.61 9.77
C PRO A 191 15.19 -8.91 8.74
N TYR A 192 15.77 -8.21 7.76
CA TYR A 192 14.98 -7.71 6.66
C TYR A 192 14.42 -8.88 5.82
N LEU A 193 13.10 -8.95 5.73
CA LEU A 193 12.38 -9.97 4.99
C LEU A 193 11.50 -9.32 3.93
N THR A 194 11.23 -10.03 2.85
CA THR A 194 10.25 -9.62 1.85
C THR A 194 9.04 -10.56 1.87
N GLY A 195 7.91 -10.09 1.37
CA GLY A 195 6.67 -10.84 1.43
C GLY A 195 5.90 -10.64 2.75
N ARG A 196 4.92 -11.49 2.99
CA ARG A 196 4.03 -11.41 4.14
C ARG A 196 4.51 -12.39 5.23
N SER A 197 4.67 -11.87 6.44
CA SER A 197 5.08 -12.65 7.61
C SER A 197 4.64 -11.96 8.90
N ASP A 198 4.75 -12.67 10.02
CA ASP A 198 4.53 -12.18 11.38
C ASP A 198 5.57 -11.14 11.85
N ALA A 199 6.66 -10.98 11.07
CA ALA A 199 7.67 -9.95 11.37
C ALA A 199 7.09 -8.54 11.35
N LEU A 200 6.02 -8.30 10.59
CA LEU A 200 5.32 -7.03 10.54
C LEU A 200 3.80 -7.23 10.66
N LEU A 201 3.20 -6.59 11.64
CA LEU A 201 1.76 -6.67 11.90
C LEU A 201 1.13 -5.29 11.79
N LYS A 202 -0.12 -5.23 11.36
CA LYS A 202 -0.95 -4.03 11.35
C LYS A 202 -2.11 -4.17 12.30
N LEU A 203 -2.27 -3.19 13.18
CA LEU A 203 -3.39 -3.08 14.12
C LEU A 203 -4.23 -1.86 13.74
N LYS A 204 -5.47 -2.12 13.32
CA LYS A 204 -6.46 -1.08 13.01
C LYS A 204 -7.70 -1.34 13.85
N PRO A 205 -8.39 -0.30 14.33
CA PRO A 205 -9.66 -0.48 15.00
C PRO A 205 -10.69 -1.00 14.00
N TRP A 206 -11.60 -1.81 14.52
CA TRP A 206 -12.81 -2.18 13.83
C TRP A 206 -13.97 -1.44 14.48
N GLN A 207 -14.86 -0.91 13.66
CA GLN A 207 -16.13 -0.33 14.07
C GLN A 207 -17.24 -1.24 13.59
N ASP A 208 -18.21 -1.52 14.43
CA ASP A 208 -19.40 -2.28 14.07
C ASP A 208 -20.54 -1.29 13.82
N ALA A 209 -21.33 -1.54 12.79
CA ALA A 209 -22.49 -0.75 12.45
C ALA A 209 -23.57 -1.65 11.82
N GLU A 210 -24.75 -1.10 11.61
CA GLU A 210 -25.88 -1.80 11.04
C GLU A 210 -26.37 -1.12 9.76
N ALA A 211 -26.83 -1.96 8.83
CA ALA A 211 -27.45 -1.52 7.60
C ALA A 211 -28.49 -2.55 7.14
N ILE A 212 -29.39 -2.13 6.26
CA ILE A 212 -30.48 -2.96 5.74
C ILE A 212 -30.10 -3.49 4.36
N VAL A 213 -30.36 -4.78 4.13
CA VAL A 213 -30.23 -5.39 2.80
C VAL A 213 -31.30 -4.79 1.87
N VAL A 214 -30.86 -4.19 0.79
CA VAL A 214 -31.75 -3.57 -0.24
C VAL A 214 -31.63 -4.26 -1.60
N GLY A 215 -30.79 -5.28 -1.71
CA GLY A 215 -30.63 -6.07 -2.92
C GLY A 215 -29.43 -7.02 -2.85
N HIS A 216 -29.28 -7.82 -3.89
CA HIS A 216 -28.21 -8.77 -4.07
C HIS A 216 -27.47 -8.51 -5.37
N THR A 217 -26.15 -8.64 -5.37
CA THR A 217 -25.32 -8.55 -6.58
C THR A 217 -24.91 -9.97 -6.99
N PRO A 218 -25.07 -10.37 -8.26
CA PRO A 218 -24.61 -11.67 -8.73
C PRO A 218 -23.12 -11.90 -8.51
N GLY A 219 -22.74 -13.11 -8.15
CA GLY A 219 -21.35 -13.52 -8.02
C GLY A 219 -20.67 -13.73 -9.37
N LYS A 220 -19.34 -13.64 -9.39
CA LYS A 220 -18.49 -13.88 -10.57
C LYS A 220 -17.44 -14.93 -10.22
N GLY A 221 -16.88 -15.58 -11.25
CA GLY A 221 -15.85 -16.61 -11.07
C GLY A 221 -16.33 -17.75 -10.21
N LYS A 222 -15.62 -18.09 -9.15
CA LYS A 222 -15.99 -19.18 -8.23
C LYS A 222 -17.35 -19.01 -7.52
N TYR A 223 -17.94 -17.82 -7.56
CA TYR A 223 -19.25 -17.52 -6.99
C TYR A 223 -20.35 -17.40 -8.03
N GLN A 224 -20.13 -17.84 -9.26
CA GLN A 224 -21.16 -17.86 -10.30
C GLN A 224 -22.35 -18.69 -9.85
N GLY A 225 -23.58 -18.17 -10.05
CA GLY A 225 -24.82 -18.79 -9.56
C GLY A 225 -25.14 -18.53 -8.07
N MET A 226 -24.28 -17.76 -7.36
CA MET A 226 -24.50 -17.36 -5.98
C MET A 226 -24.47 -15.84 -5.84
N THR A 227 -24.80 -15.33 -4.64
CA THR A 227 -24.67 -13.91 -4.31
C THR A 227 -23.19 -13.51 -4.17
N GLY A 228 -22.75 -12.55 -4.96
CA GLY A 228 -21.42 -11.97 -4.88
C GLY A 228 -21.27 -10.97 -3.72
N ALA A 229 -22.30 -10.13 -3.53
CA ALA A 229 -22.36 -9.16 -2.42
C ALA A 229 -23.82 -8.79 -2.12
N LEU A 230 -24.09 -8.41 -0.87
CA LEU A 230 -25.32 -7.75 -0.46
C LEU A 230 -25.22 -6.26 -0.83
N GLN A 231 -26.30 -5.68 -1.35
CA GLN A 231 -26.47 -4.24 -1.46
C GLN A 231 -27.05 -3.75 -0.15
N MET A 232 -26.35 -2.84 0.52
CA MET A 232 -26.72 -2.36 1.86
C MET A 232 -27.14 -0.90 1.80
N ALA A 233 -28.17 -0.53 2.59
CA ALA A 233 -28.54 0.84 2.87
C ALA A 233 -28.24 1.19 4.33
N MET A 234 -27.46 2.24 4.54
CA MET A 234 -27.15 2.80 5.86
C MET A 234 -28.34 3.61 6.39
N PRO A 235 -28.39 3.94 7.69
CA PRO A 235 -29.44 4.75 8.26
C PRO A 235 -29.60 6.14 7.63
N ASP A 236 -28.50 6.72 7.10
CA ASP A 236 -28.49 8.00 6.39
C ASP A 236 -28.88 7.87 4.88
N GLY A 237 -29.32 6.70 4.45
CA GLY A 237 -29.74 6.42 3.06
C GLY A 237 -28.62 6.11 2.09
N LYS A 238 -27.34 6.26 2.47
CA LYS A 238 -26.21 5.91 1.63
C LYS A 238 -26.15 4.39 1.39
N ARG A 239 -25.64 4.00 0.22
CA ARG A 239 -25.59 2.60 -0.17
C ARG A 239 -24.17 2.12 -0.40
N PHE A 240 -23.88 0.89 -0.02
CA PHE A 240 -22.60 0.23 -0.27
C PHE A 240 -22.79 -1.27 -0.56
N ARG A 241 -21.74 -1.93 -1.00
CA ARG A 241 -21.73 -3.38 -1.25
C ARG A 241 -20.96 -4.11 -0.14
N LEU A 242 -21.55 -5.15 0.40
CA LEU A 242 -21.00 -6.01 1.44
C LEU A 242 -20.76 -7.41 0.88
N GLY A 243 -19.54 -7.66 0.40
CA GLY A 243 -19.16 -8.95 -0.20
C GLY A 243 -18.21 -9.78 0.67
N SER A 244 -17.46 -9.13 1.58
CA SER A 244 -16.53 -9.80 2.48
C SER A 244 -17.26 -10.38 3.70
N GLY A 245 -16.79 -11.53 4.20
CA GLY A 245 -17.34 -12.19 5.38
C GLY A 245 -18.56 -13.08 5.09
N LEU A 246 -19.08 -13.12 3.87
CA LEU A 246 -20.15 -14.03 3.50
C LEU A 246 -19.56 -15.44 3.28
N SER A 247 -20.08 -16.41 4.04
CA SER A 247 -19.80 -17.83 3.80
C SER A 247 -20.47 -18.31 2.50
N ASP A 248 -20.03 -19.45 1.97
CA ASP A 248 -20.66 -20.03 0.80
C ASP A 248 -22.15 -20.39 1.02
N ALA A 249 -22.52 -20.77 2.26
CA ALA A 249 -23.92 -20.99 2.62
C ALA A 249 -24.75 -19.70 2.52
N LEU A 250 -24.23 -18.59 3.07
CA LEU A 250 -24.88 -17.28 2.97
C LEU A 250 -24.92 -16.74 1.54
N ARG A 251 -23.99 -17.15 0.67
CA ARG A 251 -24.03 -16.79 -0.76
C ARG A 251 -25.07 -17.54 -1.52
N ARG A 252 -25.33 -18.81 -1.17
CA ARG A 252 -26.42 -19.62 -1.77
C ARG A 252 -27.79 -19.20 -1.27
N GLN A 253 -27.89 -18.86 0.01
CA GLN A 253 -29.11 -18.42 0.67
C GLN A 253 -28.88 -17.08 1.38
N PRO A 254 -28.82 -15.97 0.63
CA PRO A 254 -28.51 -14.67 1.20
C PRO A 254 -29.65 -14.17 2.11
N PRO A 255 -29.35 -13.37 3.12
CA PRO A 255 -30.38 -12.70 3.91
C PRO A 255 -31.36 -11.96 3.00
N PRO A 256 -32.67 -12.07 3.23
CA PRO A 256 -33.70 -11.41 2.44
C PRO A 256 -33.55 -9.88 2.41
N ILE A 257 -34.11 -9.24 1.38
CA ILE A 257 -34.25 -7.78 1.35
C ILE A 257 -35.07 -7.35 2.56
N GLY A 258 -34.66 -6.26 3.22
CA GLY A 258 -35.24 -5.78 4.46
C GLY A 258 -34.54 -6.29 5.72
N THR A 259 -33.69 -7.31 5.60
CA THR A 259 -32.94 -7.84 6.76
C THR A 259 -31.91 -6.83 7.25
N ARG A 260 -31.85 -6.61 8.56
CA ARG A 260 -30.81 -5.81 9.21
C ARG A 260 -29.57 -6.66 9.46
N ILE A 261 -28.40 -6.18 9.02
CA ILE A 261 -27.12 -6.85 9.12
C ILE A 261 -26.18 -6.01 10.00
N THR A 262 -25.57 -6.65 11.00
CA THR A 262 -24.40 -6.10 11.67
C THR A 262 -23.17 -6.40 10.79
N TYR A 263 -22.44 -5.36 10.44
CA TYR A 263 -21.18 -5.45 9.72
C TYR A 263 -20.10 -4.66 10.47
N ARG A 264 -18.85 -5.01 10.27
CA ARG A 264 -17.71 -4.23 10.76
C ARG A 264 -16.94 -3.60 9.60
N TYR A 265 -16.32 -2.47 9.90
CA TYR A 265 -15.52 -1.71 8.95
C TYR A 265 -14.37 -1.00 9.67
N GLN A 266 -13.40 -0.48 8.93
CA GLN A 266 -12.23 0.16 9.55
C GLN A 266 -12.46 1.66 9.79
N HIS A 267 -12.96 2.37 8.81
CA HIS A 267 -13.29 3.81 8.87
C HIS A 267 -14.28 4.18 7.76
N LEU A 268 -14.82 5.38 7.82
CA LEU A 268 -15.65 5.89 6.73
C LEU A 268 -14.76 6.59 5.68
N THR A 269 -15.15 6.50 4.42
CA THR A 269 -14.58 7.34 3.35
C THR A 269 -15.07 8.79 3.49
N LYS A 270 -14.51 9.73 2.74
CA LYS A 270 -15.00 11.14 2.68
C LYS A 270 -16.49 11.23 2.36
N ASN A 271 -17.01 10.29 1.58
CA ASN A 271 -18.42 10.24 1.24
C ASN A 271 -19.26 9.56 2.34
N GLY A 272 -18.68 9.21 3.47
CA GLY A 272 -19.33 8.55 4.59
C GLY A 272 -19.65 7.06 4.34
N LEU A 273 -18.99 6.40 3.36
CA LEU A 273 -19.17 4.98 3.10
C LEU A 273 -18.15 4.14 3.89
N PRO A 274 -18.54 2.94 4.38
CA PRO A 274 -17.64 2.08 5.14
C PRO A 274 -16.51 1.54 4.27
N ARG A 275 -15.27 1.64 4.76
CA ARG A 275 -14.08 1.08 4.11
C ARG A 275 -13.82 -0.33 4.61
N PHE A 276 -13.62 -1.27 3.68
CA PHE A 276 -13.44 -2.69 3.94
C PHE A 276 -14.56 -3.33 4.79
N PRO A 277 -15.85 -3.09 4.42
CA PRO A 277 -16.95 -3.64 5.20
C PRO A 277 -16.95 -5.16 5.12
N ARG A 278 -17.21 -5.80 6.28
CA ARG A 278 -17.25 -7.25 6.43
C ARG A 278 -18.50 -7.65 7.19
N TYR A 279 -19.26 -8.61 6.66
CA TYR A 279 -20.40 -9.21 7.31
C TYR A 279 -20.01 -9.86 8.63
N LEU A 280 -20.81 -9.66 9.68
CA LEU A 280 -20.70 -10.32 10.96
C LEU A 280 -21.88 -11.28 11.20
N ARG A 281 -23.09 -10.75 11.20
CA ARG A 281 -24.30 -11.53 11.48
C ARG A 281 -25.56 -10.80 11.02
N VAL A 282 -26.65 -11.52 10.94
CA VAL A 282 -28.00 -10.94 10.93
C VAL A 282 -28.24 -10.31 12.32
N ARG A 283 -28.80 -9.13 12.36
CA ARG A 283 -29.26 -8.50 13.61
C ARG A 283 -30.64 -9.08 13.95
N GLU A 284 -30.75 -9.75 15.05
CA GLU A 284 -32.02 -10.12 15.65
C GLU A 284 -32.51 -8.94 16.48
N ASP A 285 -33.68 -8.41 16.14
CA ASP A 285 -34.37 -7.43 16.98
C ASP A 285 -35.10 -8.21 18.07
N PHE A 286 -34.65 -8.10 19.30
CA PHE A 286 -35.31 -8.64 20.51
C PHE A 286 -36.31 -7.62 21.00
#